data_ca6dfb56f943de2e8ed4b7bd9bee7e3f
#
_entry.id   ca6dfb56f943de2e8ed4b7bd9bee7e3f
#
_cell.length_a   1.000
_cell.length_b   1.000
_cell.length_c   1.000
_cell.angle_alpha   90.00
_cell.angle_beta   90.00
_cell.angle_gamma   90.00
#
_symmetry.space_group_name_H-M   'P 1'
#
loop_
_entity.id
_entity.type
_entity.pdbx_description
1 polymer ?
#
loop_
_entity_poly.entity_id
_entity_poly.type
_entity_poly.pdbx_seq_one_letter_code
_entity_poly.pdbx_strand_id
1 'polypeptide(L)'
;MQTVWKFPLQIGGVWEVEMPSHAEILSLALQGDDLFFWARVETRNGVVRRRFLVVGTGHEIPHYAEKFLGTVHLKNGLVFHAFEI
;
A
#
# COMPACT_ATOMS: atom_id res chain seq x y z
N MET A 1 -5.51 -17.38 13.19
CA MET A 1 -4.73 -18.00 12.10
C MET A 1 -3.96 -16.94 11.37
N GLN A 2 -2.69 -17.14 11.16
CA GLN A 2 -1.90 -16.26 10.30
C GLN A 2 -2.02 -16.69 8.85
N THR A 3 -2.18 -15.72 7.97
CA THR A 3 -2.25 -15.94 6.52
C THR A 3 -1.80 -14.67 5.78
N VAL A 4 -1.81 -14.73 4.47
CA VAL A 4 -1.49 -13.56 3.62
C VAL A 4 -2.75 -13.11 2.90
N TRP A 5 -3.10 -11.83 3.08
CA TRP A 5 -4.22 -11.21 2.38
C TRP A 5 -3.73 -10.16 1.39
N LYS A 6 -4.50 -9.97 0.33
CA LYS A 6 -4.26 -8.95 -0.69
C LYS A 6 -5.18 -7.76 -0.46
N PHE A 7 -4.61 -6.55 -0.54
CA PHE A 7 -5.34 -5.30 -0.34
C PHE A 7 -5.13 -4.38 -1.54
N PRO A 8 -6.19 -3.73 -2.04
CA PRO A 8 -6.04 -2.77 -3.13
C PRO A 8 -5.49 -1.44 -2.64
N LEU A 9 -4.74 -0.75 -3.50
CA LEU A 9 -4.34 0.65 -3.30
C LEU A 9 -4.78 1.47 -4.50
N GLN A 10 -5.28 2.69 -4.24
CA GLN A 10 -5.55 3.66 -5.29
C GLN A 10 -4.35 4.56 -5.52
N ILE A 11 -4.12 4.89 -6.79
CA ILE A 11 -3.12 5.88 -7.18
C ILE A 11 -3.75 7.27 -7.02
N GLY A 12 -3.04 8.15 -6.30
CA GLY A 12 -3.47 9.50 -6.02
C GLY A 12 -4.24 9.64 -4.72
N GLY A 13 -3.93 10.69 -3.96
CA GLY A 13 -4.58 10.97 -2.70
C GLY A 13 -4.25 9.98 -1.59
N VAL A 14 -4.88 10.21 -0.45
CA VAL A 14 -4.76 9.33 0.72
C VAL A 14 -5.82 8.22 0.62
N TRP A 15 -5.40 6.99 0.82
CA TRP A 15 -6.25 5.81 0.75
C TRP A 15 -6.25 5.10 2.09
N GLU A 16 -7.42 4.92 2.71
CA GLU A 16 -7.58 4.18 3.95
C GLU A 16 -7.91 2.73 3.67
N VAL A 17 -7.23 1.81 4.37
CA VAL A 17 -7.47 0.38 4.25
C VAL A 17 -7.78 -0.19 5.63
N GLU A 18 -8.90 -0.87 5.75
CA GLU A 18 -9.25 -1.61 6.96
C GLU A 18 -8.55 -2.98 6.91
N MET A 19 -7.83 -3.31 7.98
CA MET A 19 -7.07 -4.53 8.03
C MET A 19 -6.85 -4.96 9.48
N PRO A 20 -6.57 -6.27 9.71
CA PRO A 20 -6.29 -6.71 11.07
C PRO A 20 -5.12 -5.94 11.69
N SER A 21 -5.21 -5.64 12.99
CA SER A 21 -4.14 -4.93 13.68
C SER A 21 -2.84 -5.73 13.64
N HIS A 22 -1.71 -5.01 13.63
CA HIS A 22 -0.35 -5.57 13.57
C HIS A 22 -0.03 -6.34 12.29
N ALA A 23 -0.81 -6.13 11.23
CA ALA A 23 -0.49 -6.75 9.94
C ALA A 23 0.86 -6.24 9.42
N GLU A 24 1.65 -7.16 8.88
CA GLU A 24 2.97 -6.87 8.31
C GLU A 24 2.88 -6.81 6.80
N ILE A 25 3.19 -5.66 6.21
CA ILE A 25 3.19 -5.52 4.76
C ILE A 25 4.41 -6.24 4.20
N LEU A 26 4.18 -7.15 3.26
CA LEU A 26 5.21 -8.02 2.71
C LEU A 26 5.70 -7.54 1.35
N SER A 27 4.80 -7.09 0.48
CA SER A 27 5.15 -6.69 -0.88
C SER A 27 4.10 -5.79 -1.50
N LEU A 28 4.53 -5.05 -2.51
CA LEU A 28 3.71 -4.17 -3.33
C LEU A 28 3.92 -4.58 -4.79
N ALA A 29 2.85 -4.72 -5.56
CA ALA A 29 2.96 -5.05 -6.97
C ALA A 29 1.69 -4.71 -7.74
N LEU A 30 1.84 -4.66 -9.07
CA LEU A 30 0.72 -4.57 -9.99
C LEU A 30 0.22 -5.97 -10.33
N GLN A 31 -1.11 -6.10 -10.41
CA GLN A 31 -1.75 -7.21 -11.11
C GLN A 31 -2.54 -6.62 -12.27
N GLY A 32 -2.08 -6.84 -13.49
CA GLY A 32 -2.56 -6.07 -14.62
C GLY A 32 -2.18 -4.60 -14.42
N ASP A 33 -3.16 -3.70 -14.46
CA ASP A 33 -2.95 -2.28 -14.23
C ASP A 33 -3.38 -1.84 -12.82
N ASP A 34 -3.79 -2.78 -11.97
CA ASP A 34 -4.26 -2.49 -10.62
C ASP A 34 -3.15 -2.69 -9.60
N LEU A 35 -3.09 -1.77 -8.64
CA LEU A 35 -2.05 -1.77 -7.60
C LEU A 35 -2.58 -2.46 -6.34
N PHE A 36 -1.76 -3.37 -5.80
CA PHE A 36 -2.08 -4.11 -4.58
C PHE A 36 -0.86 -4.18 -3.66
N PHE A 37 -1.13 -4.39 -2.38
CA PHE A 37 -0.10 -4.88 -1.47
C PHE A 37 -0.59 -6.16 -0.79
N TRP A 38 0.36 -6.99 -0.36
CA TRP A 38 0.10 -8.22 0.38
C TRP A 38 0.63 -8.06 1.79
N ALA A 39 -0.13 -8.56 2.75
CA ALA A 39 0.25 -8.45 4.16
C ALA A 39 0.02 -9.77 4.89
N ARG A 40 0.93 -10.08 5.80
CA ARG A 40 0.73 -11.15 6.77
C ARG A 40 -0.23 -10.64 7.83
N VAL A 41 -1.32 -11.35 8.04
CA VAL A 41 -2.36 -10.95 8.96
C VAL A 41 -2.65 -12.07 9.97
N GLU A 42 -3.03 -11.69 11.19
CA GLU A 42 -3.68 -12.58 12.14
C GLU A 42 -5.17 -12.33 12.04
N THR A 43 -5.91 -13.31 11.50
CA THR A 43 -7.32 -13.12 11.15
C THR A 43 -8.21 -12.85 12.35
N ARG A 44 -7.76 -13.18 13.56
CA ARG A 44 -8.52 -12.95 14.81
C ARG A 44 -8.28 -11.58 15.42
N ASN A 45 -7.29 -10.81 14.91
CA ASN A 45 -7.03 -9.47 15.44
C ASN A 45 -8.16 -8.51 15.07
N GLY A 46 -8.44 -7.56 15.95
CA GLY A 46 -9.39 -6.49 15.65
C GLY A 46 -8.94 -5.65 14.47
N VAL A 47 -9.93 -5.07 13.77
CA VAL A 47 -9.68 -4.26 12.57
C VAL A 47 -9.21 -2.87 12.95
N VAL A 48 -8.18 -2.37 12.27
CA VAL A 48 -7.70 -1.00 12.34
C VAL A 48 -7.71 -0.37 10.95
N ARG A 49 -7.70 0.95 10.89
CA ARG A 49 -7.57 1.69 9.64
C ARG A 49 -6.13 2.16 9.49
N ARG A 50 -5.51 1.80 8.38
CA ARG A 50 -4.16 2.25 8.03
C ARG A 50 -4.25 3.12 6.78
N ARG A 51 -3.38 4.11 6.69
CA ARG A 51 -3.46 5.13 5.64
C ARG A 51 -2.24 5.05 4.76
N PHE A 52 -2.48 5.20 3.47
CA PHE A 52 -1.45 5.04 2.45
C PHE A 52 -1.51 6.19 1.46
N LEU A 53 -0.37 6.48 0.85
CA LEU A 53 -0.24 7.49 -0.18
C LEU A 53 0.59 6.94 -1.32
N VAL A 54 0.10 7.12 -2.55
CA VAL A 54 0.81 6.71 -3.76
C VAL A 54 1.08 7.96 -4.59
N VAL A 55 2.36 8.25 -4.83
CA VAL A 55 2.79 9.45 -5.55
C VAL A 55 3.60 9.08 -6.79
N GLY A 56 3.47 9.89 -7.84
CA GLY A 56 4.28 9.75 -9.04
C GLY A 56 5.68 10.32 -8.86
N THR A 57 6.63 9.85 -9.66
CA THR A 57 7.98 10.40 -9.68
C THR A 57 7.94 11.90 -10.00
N GLY A 58 8.64 12.69 -9.21
CA GLY A 58 8.68 14.14 -9.36
C GLY A 58 7.58 14.89 -8.60
N HIS A 59 6.61 14.19 -8.03
CA HIS A 59 5.58 14.81 -7.19
C HIS A 59 6.08 14.99 -5.77
N GLU A 60 5.52 15.98 -5.08
CA GLU A 60 5.88 16.26 -3.70
C GLU A 60 5.48 15.11 -2.77
N ILE A 61 6.39 14.73 -1.88
CA ILE A 61 6.10 13.80 -0.80
C ILE A 61 5.84 14.61 0.47
N PRO A 62 4.66 14.47 1.10
CA PRO A 62 4.42 15.12 2.38
C PRO A 62 5.40 14.63 3.45
N HIS A 63 5.77 15.52 4.38
CA HIS A 63 6.73 15.17 5.43
C HIS A 63 6.26 14.01 6.34
N TYR A 64 4.96 13.77 6.39
CA TYR A 64 4.40 12.68 7.22
C TYR A 64 4.38 11.33 6.49
N ALA A 65 4.80 11.25 5.24
CA ALA A 65 4.89 10.01 4.49
C ALA A 65 6.25 9.35 4.78
N GLU A 66 6.38 8.74 5.95
CA GLU A 66 7.67 8.29 6.46
C GLU A 66 8.04 6.86 6.04
N LYS A 67 7.05 5.98 5.89
CA LYS A 67 7.31 4.56 5.66
C LYS A 67 7.17 4.22 4.19
N PHE A 68 8.28 4.03 3.52
CA PHE A 68 8.31 3.63 2.11
C PHE A 68 7.94 2.14 1.98
N LEU A 69 7.03 1.82 1.05
CA LEU A 69 6.58 0.46 0.80
C LEU A 69 7.15 -0.14 -0.49
N GLY A 70 7.31 0.66 -1.52
CA GLY A 70 7.83 0.16 -2.78
C GLY A 70 7.53 1.07 -3.96
N THR A 71 8.09 0.71 -5.12
CA THR A 71 7.93 1.42 -6.37
C THR A 71 7.38 0.46 -7.42
N VAL A 72 6.43 0.93 -8.23
CA VAL A 72 5.85 0.14 -9.31
C VAL A 72 5.97 0.89 -10.63
N HIS A 73 6.15 0.14 -11.71
CA HIS A 73 6.29 0.64 -13.07
C HIS A 73 5.07 0.21 -13.88
N LEU A 74 4.30 1.18 -14.38
CA LEU A 74 3.17 0.90 -15.26
C LEU A 74 3.64 0.69 -16.70
N LYS A 75 2.81 -0.01 -17.48
CA LYS A 75 3.13 -0.28 -18.88
C LYS A 75 3.28 0.97 -19.72
N ASN A 76 2.57 2.06 -19.34
CA ASN A 76 2.65 3.34 -20.04
C ASN A 76 3.90 4.18 -19.72
N GLY A 77 4.81 3.64 -18.90
CA GLY A 77 6.04 4.32 -18.49
C GLY A 77 5.93 5.16 -17.23
N LEU A 78 4.74 5.29 -16.65
CA LEU A 78 4.58 6.00 -15.38
C LEU A 78 5.12 5.15 -14.23
N VAL A 79 5.73 5.82 -13.25
CA VAL A 79 6.34 5.18 -12.09
C VAL A 79 5.74 5.79 -10.83
N PHE A 80 5.26 4.93 -9.94
CA PHE A 80 4.62 5.36 -8.70
C PHE A 80 5.32 4.76 -7.49
N HIS A 81 5.23 5.49 -6.38
CA HIS A 81 5.89 5.15 -5.12
C HIS A 81 4.85 5.17 -4.00
N ALA A 82 4.79 4.11 -3.23
CA ALA A 82 3.79 3.97 -2.16
C ALA A 82 4.42 4.15 -0.79
N PHE A 83 3.71 4.84 0.07
CA PHE A 83 4.09 5.09 1.45
C PHE A 83 2.92 4.78 2.37
N GLU A 84 3.22 4.30 3.56
CA GLU A 84 2.26 4.31 4.66
C GLU A 84 2.46 5.59 5.46
N ILE A 85 1.35 6.23 5.83
CA ILE A 85 1.38 7.52 6.52
C ILE A 85 0.69 7.48 7.88
#